data_5d7f6172ae5d7f1ac89cb4b72012c697
#
_entry.id   5d7f6172ae5d7f1ac89cb4b72012c697
#
_cell.length_a   1.000
_cell.length_b   1.000
_cell.length_c   1.000
_cell.angle_alpha   90.00
_cell.angle_beta   90.00
_cell.angle_gamma   90.00
#
_symmetry.space_group_name_H-M   'P 1'
#
loop_
_entity.id
_entity.type
_entity.pdbx_description
1 polymer ?
#
loop_
_entity_poly.entity_id
_entity_poly.type
_entity_poly.pdbx_seq_one_letter_code
_entity_poly.pdbx_strand_id
1 'polypeptide(L)'
;WPAARAKCQSVGGDLIVIKSAADQVAYNAAFGSGSGWIGLYQNTSSSSYSEPRGGWEWVDGTPLDYNTSSGSWNGYNNWNGGEPNDAGSGEDYVQFVGSVGNFSWNDFYNTSSRSFYMELPVNSFINGNHVSCFNGSDGNVGVEAVGGTTPYSYLWNDANAQTTDTAFNVVAGDYIVIVTDSNGCTAIDTATITEPNLITGIDSITACDTYTWMDGNTY
;
A
#
# COMPACT_ATOMS: atom_id res chain seq x y z
N TRP A 1 -20.91 -12.49 1.37
CA TRP A 1 -20.02 -11.34 1.15
C TRP A 1 -19.81 -10.53 2.44
N PRO A 2 -20.82 -10.05 3.20
CA PRO A 2 -20.57 -9.26 4.42
C PRO A 2 -19.68 -9.96 5.45
N ALA A 3 -19.85 -11.27 5.64
CA ALA A 3 -18.99 -12.03 6.55
C ALA A 3 -17.54 -12.16 6.03
N ALA A 4 -17.36 -12.27 4.72
CA ALA A 4 -16.03 -12.26 4.09
C ALA A 4 -15.34 -10.92 4.33
N ARG A 5 -16.01 -9.79 4.06
CA ARG A 5 -15.48 -8.46 4.33
C ARG A 5 -15.14 -8.25 5.81
N ALA A 6 -16.03 -8.61 6.71
CA ALA A 6 -15.77 -8.52 8.15
C ALA A 6 -14.52 -9.33 8.56
N LYS A 7 -14.31 -10.50 7.94
CA LYS A 7 -13.11 -11.30 8.18
C LYS A 7 -11.84 -10.60 7.67
N CYS A 8 -11.87 -9.99 6.48
CA CYS A 8 -10.74 -9.19 5.99
C CYS A 8 -10.43 -8.04 6.96
N GLN A 9 -11.44 -7.29 7.36
CA GLN A 9 -11.29 -6.14 8.26
C GLN A 9 -10.77 -6.53 9.65
N SER A 10 -11.08 -7.74 10.12
CA SER A 10 -10.57 -8.25 11.41
C SER A 10 -9.06 -8.46 11.45
N VAL A 11 -8.40 -8.49 10.30
CA VAL A 11 -6.94 -8.63 10.15
C VAL A 11 -6.31 -7.39 9.51
N GLY A 12 -7.05 -6.29 9.44
CA GLY A 12 -6.57 -5.01 8.95
C GLY A 12 -6.64 -4.82 7.43
N GLY A 13 -7.17 -5.79 6.68
CA GLY A 13 -7.36 -5.70 5.22
C GLY A 13 -8.82 -5.43 4.83
N ASP A 14 -9.09 -5.49 3.52
CA ASP A 14 -10.44 -5.52 2.97
C ASP A 14 -10.48 -6.46 1.74
N LEU A 15 -11.64 -6.63 1.14
CA LEU A 15 -11.77 -7.36 -0.11
C LEU A 15 -11.05 -6.63 -1.25
N ILE A 16 -10.46 -7.38 -2.18
CA ILE A 16 -9.67 -6.79 -3.28
C ILE A 16 -10.50 -5.83 -4.15
N VAL A 17 -9.83 -4.79 -4.61
CA VAL A 17 -10.38 -3.77 -5.50
C VAL A 17 -9.69 -3.85 -6.86
N ILE A 18 -10.47 -3.81 -7.96
CA ILE A 18 -9.96 -4.01 -9.33
C ILE A 18 -10.37 -2.82 -10.20
N LYS A 19 -9.51 -1.84 -10.32
CA LYS A 19 -9.81 -0.59 -11.03
C LYS A 19 -9.17 -0.48 -12.41
N SER A 20 -8.33 -1.44 -12.77
CA SER A 20 -7.63 -1.44 -14.05
C SER A 20 -7.47 -2.84 -14.65
N ALA A 21 -7.19 -2.87 -15.95
CA ALA A 21 -6.81 -4.12 -16.62
C ALA A 21 -5.51 -4.71 -16.05
N ALA A 22 -4.61 -3.86 -15.53
CA ALA A 22 -3.37 -4.31 -14.90
C ALA A 22 -3.64 -5.04 -13.59
N ASP A 23 -4.53 -4.51 -12.74
CA ASP A 23 -4.97 -5.18 -11.50
C ASP A 23 -5.59 -6.53 -11.83
N GLN A 24 -6.49 -6.57 -12.82
CA GLN A 24 -7.13 -7.80 -13.26
C GLN A 24 -6.09 -8.85 -13.68
N VAL A 25 -5.08 -8.45 -14.44
CA VAL A 25 -4.00 -9.36 -14.87
C VAL A 25 -3.19 -9.85 -13.67
N ALA A 26 -2.85 -8.97 -12.74
CA ALA A 26 -2.10 -9.32 -11.53
C ALA A 26 -2.86 -10.34 -10.68
N TYR A 27 -4.14 -10.11 -10.44
CA TYR A 27 -4.98 -11.04 -9.67
C TYR A 27 -5.23 -12.35 -10.42
N ASN A 28 -5.40 -12.33 -11.74
CA ASN A 28 -5.50 -13.55 -12.54
C ASN A 28 -4.25 -14.43 -12.43
N ALA A 29 -3.08 -13.81 -12.30
CA ALA A 29 -1.82 -14.53 -12.11
C ALA A 29 -1.65 -15.07 -10.68
N ALA A 30 -2.14 -14.33 -9.67
CA ALA A 30 -2.02 -14.68 -8.26
C ALA A 30 -3.00 -15.75 -7.80
N PHE A 31 -4.19 -15.81 -8.39
CA PHE A 31 -5.27 -16.69 -7.96
C PHE A 31 -5.39 -17.91 -8.87
N GLY A 32 -5.59 -19.07 -8.23
CA GLY A 32 -5.88 -20.31 -8.94
C GLY A 32 -7.30 -20.31 -9.54
N SER A 33 -7.70 -21.43 -10.17
CA SER A 33 -9.06 -21.60 -10.67
C SER A 33 -10.09 -21.61 -9.56
N GLY A 34 -11.27 -21.03 -9.78
CA GLY A 34 -12.37 -21.04 -8.82
C GLY A 34 -13.23 -19.79 -8.88
N SER A 35 -13.99 -19.59 -7.82
CA SER A 35 -14.78 -18.40 -7.61
C SER A 35 -14.59 -17.88 -6.19
N GLY A 36 -14.61 -16.58 -6.04
CA GLY A 36 -14.44 -15.93 -4.74
C GLY A 36 -14.97 -14.51 -4.75
N TRP A 37 -15.34 -14.01 -3.59
CA TRP A 37 -15.82 -12.65 -3.41
C TRP A 37 -14.72 -11.64 -3.67
N ILE A 38 -15.10 -10.55 -4.32
CA ILE A 38 -14.27 -9.34 -4.49
C ILE A 38 -14.96 -8.15 -3.85
N GLY A 39 -14.28 -7.00 -3.78
CA GLY A 39 -14.73 -5.82 -3.04
C GLY A 39 -15.77 -4.96 -3.75
N LEU A 40 -16.43 -5.42 -4.81
CA LEU A 40 -17.50 -4.71 -5.49
C LEU A 40 -18.85 -5.15 -4.97
N TYR A 41 -19.73 -4.20 -4.68
CA TYR A 41 -21.09 -4.44 -4.20
C TYR A 41 -22.04 -3.36 -4.70
N GLN A 42 -23.34 -3.66 -4.72
CA GLN A 42 -24.35 -2.70 -5.08
C GLN A 42 -24.83 -1.92 -3.84
N ASN A 43 -24.56 -0.63 -3.82
CA ASN A 43 -25.00 0.26 -2.74
C ASN A 43 -26.45 0.71 -3.00
N THR A 44 -27.39 0.02 -2.40
CA THR A 44 -28.83 0.30 -2.54
C THR A 44 -29.26 1.65 -1.97
N SER A 45 -28.38 2.31 -1.21
CA SER A 45 -28.59 3.67 -0.69
C SER A 45 -28.00 4.76 -1.59
N SER A 46 -27.29 4.38 -2.66
CA SER A 46 -26.71 5.33 -3.62
C SER A 46 -27.79 6.05 -4.41
N SER A 47 -27.55 7.33 -4.73
CA SER A 47 -28.43 8.10 -5.61
C SER A 47 -28.41 7.60 -7.06
N SER A 48 -27.39 6.83 -7.44
CA SER A 48 -27.27 6.16 -8.75
C SER A 48 -27.82 4.75 -8.78
N TYR A 49 -28.39 4.27 -7.65
CA TYR A 49 -28.96 2.92 -7.58
C TYR A 49 -30.09 2.71 -8.59
N SER A 50 -29.93 1.71 -9.42
CA SER A 50 -30.97 1.18 -10.31
C SER A 50 -30.57 -0.20 -10.81
N GLU A 51 -31.47 -1.17 -10.67
CA GLU A 51 -31.20 -2.53 -11.13
C GLU A 51 -31.11 -2.63 -12.68
N PRO A 52 -30.25 -3.52 -13.15
CA PRO A 52 -29.17 -4.25 -12.46
C PRO A 52 -27.82 -3.52 -12.49
N ARG A 53 -27.75 -2.32 -13.03
CA ARG A 53 -26.47 -1.67 -13.44
C ARG A 53 -26.09 -0.41 -12.67
N GLY A 54 -26.93 0.06 -11.76
CA GLY A 54 -26.64 1.29 -11.01
C GLY A 54 -26.27 1.04 -9.56
N GLY A 55 -25.53 1.98 -8.95
CA GLY A 55 -25.19 1.93 -7.54
C GLY A 55 -24.06 0.98 -7.16
N TRP A 56 -23.29 0.49 -8.12
CA TRP A 56 -22.12 -0.33 -7.82
C TRP A 56 -20.99 0.51 -7.20
N GLU A 57 -20.40 -0.01 -6.14
CA GLU A 57 -19.37 0.68 -5.36
C GLU A 57 -18.31 -0.31 -4.87
N TRP A 58 -17.06 0.07 -4.97
CA TRP A 58 -15.97 -0.67 -4.37
C TRP A 58 -15.91 -0.44 -2.85
N VAL A 59 -15.35 -1.39 -2.11
CA VAL A 59 -15.19 -1.30 -0.64
C VAL A 59 -14.41 -0.07 -0.18
N ASP A 60 -13.63 0.55 -1.04
CA ASP A 60 -12.91 1.80 -0.80
C ASP A 60 -13.75 3.07 -1.09
N GLY A 61 -15.02 2.91 -1.43
CA GLY A 61 -15.95 4.01 -1.73
C GLY A 61 -15.89 4.54 -3.17
N THR A 62 -15.09 3.93 -4.05
CA THR A 62 -15.03 4.34 -5.46
C THR A 62 -16.26 3.80 -6.22
N PRO A 63 -17.08 4.67 -6.84
CA PRO A 63 -18.24 4.21 -7.60
C PRO A 63 -17.86 3.59 -8.94
N LEU A 64 -18.62 2.59 -9.36
CA LEU A 64 -18.60 1.99 -10.69
C LEU A 64 -19.99 2.08 -11.30
N ASP A 65 -20.30 3.23 -11.92
CA ASP A 65 -21.63 3.49 -12.44
C ASP A 65 -21.75 3.20 -13.95
N TYR A 66 -22.92 2.71 -14.33
CA TYR A 66 -23.27 2.55 -15.73
C TYR A 66 -24.01 3.77 -16.26
N ASN A 67 -23.47 4.38 -17.29
CA ASN A 67 -24.12 5.49 -17.98
C ASN A 67 -25.09 4.96 -19.04
N THR A 68 -26.39 5.01 -18.75
CA THR A 68 -27.44 4.51 -19.65
C THR A 68 -27.52 5.27 -20.98
N SER A 69 -27.08 6.54 -20.99
CA SER A 69 -27.10 7.39 -22.21
C SER A 69 -25.97 7.04 -23.17
N SER A 70 -24.80 6.70 -22.66
CA SER A 70 -23.64 6.29 -23.47
C SER A 70 -23.50 4.79 -23.64
N GLY A 71 -24.19 3.99 -22.84
CA GLY A 71 -24.07 2.54 -22.83
C GLY A 71 -22.72 2.05 -22.30
N SER A 72 -22.07 2.80 -21.41
CA SER A 72 -20.72 2.50 -20.93
C SER A 72 -20.57 2.70 -19.42
N TRP A 73 -19.61 2.00 -18.83
CA TRP A 73 -19.21 2.14 -17.43
C TRP A 73 -18.25 3.34 -17.27
N ASN A 74 -18.28 4.00 -16.11
CA ASN A 74 -17.39 5.12 -15.78
C ASN A 74 -15.96 4.69 -15.38
N GLY A 75 -15.71 3.39 -15.24
CA GLY A 75 -14.43 2.83 -14.85
C GLY A 75 -14.15 1.46 -15.48
N TYR A 76 -13.03 0.87 -15.08
CA TYR A 76 -12.71 -0.48 -15.51
C TYR A 76 -13.75 -1.48 -15.01
N ASN A 77 -14.21 -2.35 -15.87
CA ASN A 77 -15.10 -3.44 -15.54
C ASN A 77 -14.72 -4.68 -16.34
N ASN A 78 -15.05 -5.85 -15.80
CA ASN A 78 -14.79 -7.15 -16.42
C ASN A 78 -15.97 -8.11 -16.24
N TRP A 79 -17.17 -7.59 -16.38
CA TRP A 79 -18.38 -8.36 -16.29
C TRP A 79 -18.42 -9.52 -17.28
N ASN A 80 -18.88 -10.67 -16.84
CA ASN A 80 -19.15 -11.80 -17.72
C ASN A 80 -20.29 -11.44 -18.69
N GLY A 81 -20.38 -12.16 -19.81
CA GLY A 81 -21.39 -11.86 -20.82
C GLY A 81 -22.82 -11.95 -20.27
N GLY A 82 -23.51 -10.82 -20.28
CA GLY A 82 -24.87 -10.69 -19.76
C GLY A 82 -24.99 -10.11 -18.35
N GLU A 83 -23.86 -9.97 -17.62
CA GLU A 83 -23.83 -9.45 -16.27
C GLU A 83 -23.57 -7.92 -16.23
N PRO A 84 -23.88 -7.24 -15.13
CA PRO A 84 -24.73 -7.70 -14.02
C PRO A 84 -26.18 -7.85 -14.48
N ASN A 85 -26.90 -8.87 -13.99
CA ASN A 85 -28.25 -9.20 -14.48
C ASN A 85 -29.33 -9.27 -13.40
N ASP A 86 -28.95 -9.26 -12.08
CA ASP A 86 -29.85 -9.42 -10.94
C ASP A 86 -30.83 -10.61 -11.11
N ALA A 87 -30.31 -11.76 -11.54
CA ALA A 87 -31.11 -12.93 -11.84
C ALA A 87 -31.84 -13.46 -10.60
N GLY A 88 -33.12 -13.08 -10.43
CA GLY A 88 -33.95 -13.48 -9.32
C GLY A 88 -34.02 -12.49 -8.15
N SER A 89 -33.51 -11.27 -8.32
CA SER A 89 -33.46 -10.14 -7.39
C SER A 89 -32.60 -10.34 -6.14
N GLY A 90 -31.73 -9.36 -5.85
CA GLY A 90 -30.84 -9.35 -4.68
C GLY A 90 -29.45 -9.93 -4.91
N GLU A 91 -28.96 -9.89 -6.15
CA GLU A 91 -27.57 -10.22 -6.47
C GLU A 91 -26.66 -8.98 -6.33
N ASP A 92 -26.57 -8.46 -5.10
CA ASP A 92 -25.92 -7.20 -4.76
C ASP A 92 -24.40 -7.30 -4.59
N TYR A 93 -23.78 -8.45 -4.80
CA TYR A 93 -22.38 -8.70 -4.49
C TYR A 93 -21.67 -9.38 -5.64
N VAL A 94 -20.38 -9.05 -5.82
CA VAL A 94 -19.62 -9.52 -6.97
C VAL A 94 -18.62 -10.60 -6.59
N GLN A 95 -18.58 -11.64 -7.41
CA GLN A 95 -17.60 -12.69 -7.35
C GLN A 95 -16.75 -12.75 -8.62
N PHE A 96 -15.53 -13.19 -8.48
CA PHE A 96 -14.72 -13.72 -9.56
C PHE A 96 -15.30 -15.07 -10.01
N VAL A 97 -15.41 -15.28 -11.32
CA VAL A 97 -15.75 -16.57 -11.91
C VAL A 97 -14.84 -16.87 -13.08
N GLY A 98 -14.39 -18.11 -13.21
CA GLY A 98 -13.58 -18.50 -14.36
C GLY A 98 -12.46 -19.49 -14.06
N SER A 99 -11.49 -19.54 -14.96
CA SER A 99 -10.29 -20.37 -14.89
C SER A 99 -9.04 -19.50 -14.85
N VAL A 100 -7.91 -20.11 -14.46
CA VAL A 100 -6.61 -19.42 -14.43
C VAL A 100 -6.37 -18.64 -15.72
N GLY A 101 -6.10 -17.35 -15.59
CA GLY A 101 -5.82 -16.45 -16.71
C GLY A 101 -7.06 -15.88 -17.44
N ASN A 102 -8.27 -16.29 -17.06
CA ASN A 102 -9.49 -15.79 -17.69
C ASN A 102 -10.65 -15.70 -16.69
N PHE A 103 -10.52 -14.76 -15.75
CA PHE A 103 -11.57 -14.46 -14.80
C PHE A 103 -12.43 -13.30 -15.29
N SER A 104 -13.72 -13.40 -15.02
CA SER A 104 -14.73 -12.36 -15.22
C SER A 104 -15.53 -12.14 -13.94
N TRP A 105 -16.40 -11.15 -13.93
CA TRP A 105 -17.21 -10.80 -12.78
C TRP A 105 -18.66 -11.23 -12.99
N ASN A 106 -19.28 -11.65 -11.89
CA ASN A 106 -20.70 -12.02 -11.85
C ASN A 106 -21.31 -11.47 -10.56
N ASP A 107 -22.46 -10.81 -10.64
CA ASP A 107 -23.26 -10.47 -9.48
C ASP A 107 -23.88 -11.74 -8.87
N PHE A 108 -24.01 -11.76 -7.55
CA PHE A 108 -24.47 -12.95 -6.86
C PHE A 108 -25.06 -12.66 -5.47
N TYR A 109 -25.83 -13.59 -4.96
CA TYR A 109 -26.43 -13.51 -3.61
C TYR A 109 -25.38 -13.64 -2.51
N ASN A 110 -25.55 -12.91 -1.40
CA ASN A 110 -24.67 -12.98 -0.24
C ASN A 110 -24.77 -14.29 0.58
N THR A 111 -25.78 -15.10 0.33
CA THR A 111 -26.06 -16.32 1.11
C THR A 111 -25.16 -17.50 0.82
N SER A 112 -24.39 -17.43 -0.25
CA SER A 112 -23.48 -18.50 -0.64
C SER A 112 -22.17 -18.44 0.13
N SER A 113 -21.74 -19.58 0.69
CA SER A 113 -20.40 -19.74 1.23
C SER A 113 -19.39 -19.84 0.08
N ARG A 114 -18.46 -18.90 -0.01
CA ARG A 114 -17.44 -18.86 -1.05
C ARG A 114 -16.11 -18.46 -0.48
N SER A 115 -15.05 -18.82 -1.18
CA SER A 115 -13.73 -18.20 -0.98
C SER A 115 -13.82 -16.69 -1.15
N PHE A 116 -12.88 -15.96 -0.63
CA PHE A 116 -12.76 -14.52 -0.85
C PHE A 116 -11.32 -14.14 -1.08
N TYR A 117 -11.13 -13.06 -1.77
CA TYR A 117 -9.81 -12.50 -2.04
C TYR A 117 -9.66 -11.21 -1.24
N MET A 118 -8.55 -11.12 -0.52
CA MET A 118 -8.29 -10.04 0.43
C MET A 118 -7.02 -9.31 0.03
N GLU A 119 -7.05 -8.01 0.12
CA GLU A 119 -5.89 -7.15 0.10
C GLU A 119 -5.54 -6.78 1.54
N LEU A 120 -4.30 -7.02 1.93
CA LEU A 120 -3.79 -6.53 3.21
C LEU A 120 -3.36 -5.07 3.04
N PRO A 121 -3.50 -4.25 4.08
CA PRO A 121 -2.95 -2.91 4.03
C PRO A 121 -1.44 -2.99 3.83
N VAL A 122 -0.87 -2.00 3.17
CA VAL A 122 0.57 -1.84 3.16
C VAL A 122 1.02 -1.54 4.60
N ASN A 123 2.03 -2.25 5.06
CA ASN A 123 2.70 -1.98 6.33
C ASN A 123 4.17 -1.68 6.04
N SER A 124 4.80 -0.94 6.91
CA SER A 124 6.21 -0.60 6.81
C SER A 124 6.93 -0.93 8.11
N PHE A 125 8.17 -1.34 7.98
CA PHE A 125 9.09 -1.55 9.10
C PHE A 125 10.34 -0.74 8.80
N ILE A 126 10.64 0.20 9.68
CA ILE A 126 11.76 1.11 9.48
C ILE A 126 12.97 0.67 10.30
N ASN A 127 14.14 0.82 9.72
CA ASN A 127 15.43 0.61 10.36
C ASN A 127 16.41 1.69 9.92
N GLY A 128 17.52 1.84 10.63
CA GLY A 128 18.52 2.83 10.26
C GLY A 128 19.83 2.65 10.98
N ASN A 129 20.88 3.23 10.37
CA ASN A 129 22.19 3.37 11.00
C ASN A 129 22.38 4.83 11.39
N HIS A 130 22.79 5.03 12.63
CA HIS A 130 23.11 6.33 13.19
C HIS A 130 24.36 6.93 12.52
N VAL A 131 24.54 8.24 12.61
CA VAL A 131 25.76 8.88 12.10
C VAL A 131 26.97 8.51 12.97
N SER A 132 28.13 8.41 12.34
CA SER A 132 29.35 7.94 13.00
C SER A 132 30.04 8.97 13.87
N CYS A 133 29.77 10.27 13.66
CA CYS A 133 30.41 11.36 14.39
C CYS A 133 29.45 12.53 14.59
N PHE A 134 29.76 13.40 15.54
CA PHE A 134 28.99 14.61 15.81
C PHE A 134 28.94 15.51 14.57
N ASN A 135 27.73 16.00 14.22
CA ASN A 135 27.44 16.70 12.96
C ASN A 135 27.76 15.89 11.70
N GLY A 136 27.84 14.56 11.78
CA GLY A 136 28.02 13.69 10.62
C GLY A 136 26.80 13.66 9.71
N SER A 137 27.00 13.18 8.47
CA SER A 137 25.94 13.00 7.47
C SER A 137 26.05 11.64 6.76
N ASP A 138 26.59 10.66 7.45
CA ASP A 138 26.81 9.31 6.93
C ASP A 138 25.75 8.30 7.42
N GLY A 139 24.70 8.78 8.06
CA GLY A 139 23.57 7.97 8.47
C GLY A 139 22.76 7.46 7.28
N ASN A 140 21.98 6.41 7.51
CA ASN A 140 20.98 5.95 6.56
C ASN A 140 19.73 5.48 7.31
N VAL A 141 18.59 5.51 6.63
CA VAL A 141 17.31 5.01 7.12
C VAL A 141 16.61 4.27 6.01
N GLY A 142 16.24 3.02 6.26
CA GLY A 142 15.59 2.14 5.28
C GLY A 142 14.23 1.67 5.76
N VAL A 143 13.36 1.33 4.84
CA VAL A 143 12.03 0.80 5.09
C VAL A 143 11.80 -0.49 4.31
N GLU A 144 11.23 -1.49 4.97
CA GLU A 144 10.71 -2.70 4.33
C GLU A 144 9.19 -2.59 4.27
N ALA A 145 8.63 -2.62 3.07
CA ALA A 145 7.19 -2.58 2.85
C ALA A 145 6.65 -4.00 2.64
N VAL A 146 5.56 -4.33 3.31
CA VAL A 146 4.89 -5.63 3.21
C VAL A 146 3.37 -5.44 3.11
N GLY A 147 2.68 -6.37 2.46
CA GLY A 147 1.25 -6.25 2.20
C GLY A 147 0.96 -5.32 1.03
N GLY A 148 -0.28 -4.95 0.81
CA GLY A 148 -0.69 -4.14 -0.36
C GLY A 148 -0.34 -4.79 -1.71
N THR A 149 -0.30 -3.97 -2.75
CA THR A 149 -0.01 -4.41 -4.12
C THR A 149 1.24 -3.74 -4.67
N THR A 150 2.21 -4.52 -5.10
CA THR A 150 3.46 -4.01 -5.71
C THR A 150 3.21 -3.44 -7.12
N PRO A 151 4.05 -2.50 -7.61
CA PRO A 151 5.24 -1.95 -6.97
C PRO A 151 4.90 -0.89 -5.91
N TYR A 152 5.82 -0.72 -4.95
CA TYR A 152 5.73 0.38 -3.98
C TYR A 152 6.50 1.59 -4.47
N SER A 153 6.04 2.76 -4.04
CA SER A 153 6.76 4.02 -4.14
C SER A 153 6.99 4.59 -2.74
N TYR A 154 8.06 5.34 -2.58
CA TYR A 154 8.52 5.87 -1.30
C TYR A 154 8.70 7.37 -1.40
N LEU A 155 8.49 8.06 -0.29
CA LEU A 155 8.78 9.49 -0.17
C LEU A 155 9.26 9.78 1.25
N TRP A 156 10.51 10.18 1.37
CA TRP A 156 11.12 10.58 2.63
C TRP A 156 11.01 12.08 2.85
N ASN A 157 10.98 12.49 4.12
CA ASN A 157 11.00 13.90 4.53
C ASN A 157 12.41 14.49 4.64
N ASP A 158 13.44 13.78 4.16
CA ASP A 158 14.81 14.27 4.16
C ASP A 158 14.99 15.49 3.23
N ALA A 159 16.10 16.20 3.39
CA ALA A 159 16.37 17.43 2.61
C ALA A 159 16.40 17.22 1.09
N ASN A 160 16.64 15.97 0.64
CA ASN A 160 16.69 15.60 -0.78
C ASN A 160 15.37 15.00 -1.29
N ALA A 161 14.38 14.81 -0.41
CA ALA A 161 13.12 14.13 -0.72
C ALA A 161 13.34 12.81 -1.48
N GLN A 162 14.17 11.92 -0.89
CA GLN A 162 14.56 10.67 -1.52
C GLN A 162 13.33 9.76 -1.73
N THR A 163 13.34 9.00 -2.82
CA THR A 163 12.20 8.16 -3.25
C THR A 163 12.55 6.69 -3.38
N THR A 164 13.67 6.26 -2.84
CA THR A 164 14.08 4.86 -2.74
C THR A 164 13.64 4.26 -1.41
N ASP A 165 13.65 2.94 -1.29
CA ASP A 165 13.37 2.23 -0.03
C ASP A 165 14.35 2.60 1.09
N THR A 166 15.47 3.21 0.75
CA THR A 166 16.50 3.67 1.69
C THR A 166 16.90 5.09 1.36
N ALA A 167 16.86 5.97 2.38
CA ALA A 167 17.46 7.31 2.32
C ALA A 167 18.88 7.25 2.87
N PHE A 168 19.83 7.72 2.08
CA PHE A 168 21.25 7.70 2.40
C PHE A 168 21.78 9.11 2.70
N ASN A 169 22.92 9.17 3.37
CA ASN A 169 23.64 10.41 3.71
C ASN A 169 22.75 11.38 4.53
N VAL A 170 22.03 10.81 5.48
CA VAL A 170 21.19 11.58 6.39
C VAL A 170 21.96 12.01 7.64
N VAL A 171 21.62 13.16 8.18
CA VAL A 171 22.12 13.68 9.46
C VAL A 171 21.32 13.11 10.63
N ALA A 172 21.71 13.43 11.86
CA ALA A 172 20.87 13.13 13.03
C ALA A 172 19.54 13.91 12.94
N GLY A 173 18.44 13.23 13.23
CA GLY A 173 17.10 13.82 13.16
C GLY A 173 15.99 12.76 13.06
N ASP A 174 14.76 13.23 12.98
CA ASP A 174 13.57 12.38 12.82
C ASP A 174 13.18 12.28 11.35
N TYR A 175 13.07 11.06 10.88
CA TYR A 175 12.73 10.73 9.49
C TYR A 175 11.37 10.09 9.41
N ILE A 176 10.59 10.54 8.44
CA ILE A 176 9.26 10.01 8.12
C ILE A 176 9.32 9.51 6.69
N VAL A 177 8.79 8.32 6.46
CA VAL A 177 8.57 7.77 5.12
C VAL A 177 7.09 7.59 4.87
N ILE A 178 6.65 7.93 3.67
CA ILE A 178 5.35 7.55 3.13
C ILE A 178 5.62 6.45 2.10
N VAL A 179 5.09 5.27 2.36
CA VAL A 179 5.08 4.15 1.41
C VAL A 179 3.73 4.12 0.74
N THR A 180 3.69 4.04 -0.58
CA THR A 180 2.45 3.96 -1.35
C THR A 180 2.51 2.74 -2.26
N ASP A 181 1.51 1.90 -2.22
CA ASP A 181 1.37 0.77 -3.12
C ASP A 181 0.79 1.16 -4.49
N SER A 182 0.71 0.24 -5.44
CA SER A 182 0.21 0.52 -6.79
C SER A 182 -1.28 0.89 -6.84
N ASN A 183 -2.05 0.57 -5.81
CA ASN A 183 -3.47 0.92 -5.68
C ASN A 183 -3.67 2.28 -4.98
N GLY A 184 -2.59 2.92 -4.53
CA GLY A 184 -2.64 4.19 -3.81
C GLY A 184 -2.89 4.06 -2.30
N CYS A 185 -2.85 2.84 -1.74
CA CYS A 185 -2.88 2.63 -0.29
C CYS A 185 -1.55 3.09 0.31
N THR A 186 -1.60 3.77 1.45
CA THR A 186 -0.41 4.35 2.07
C THR A 186 -0.15 3.79 3.47
N ALA A 187 1.12 3.63 3.81
CA ALA A 187 1.61 3.48 5.17
C ALA A 187 2.59 4.59 5.49
N ILE A 188 2.64 4.99 6.76
CA ILE A 188 3.57 6.02 7.24
C ILE A 188 4.32 5.41 8.41
N ASP A 189 5.65 5.58 8.40
CA ASP A 189 6.50 5.12 9.49
C ASP A 189 7.56 6.17 9.83
N THR A 190 8.15 6.07 11.02
CA THR A 190 9.08 7.06 11.56
C THR A 190 10.26 6.42 12.23
N ALA A 191 11.47 6.99 12.06
CA ALA A 191 12.67 6.61 12.80
C ALA A 191 13.49 7.82 13.20
N THR A 192 14.21 7.70 14.30
CA THR A 192 15.15 8.70 14.77
C THR A 192 16.60 8.25 14.51
N ILE A 193 17.34 9.02 13.75
CA ILE A 193 18.77 8.86 13.56
C ILE A 193 19.48 9.76 14.58
N THR A 194 20.37 9.17 15.37
CA THR A 194 21.11 9.88 16.42
C THR A 194 22.56 10.12 15.99
N GLU A 195 23.22 11.03 16.69
CA GLU A 195 24.67 11.27 16.56
C GLU A 195 25.37 11.05 17.90
N PRO A 196 26.67 10.73 17.90
CA PRO A 196 27.49 10.72 19.11
C PRO A 196 27.56 12.12 19.74
N ASN A 197 27.74 12.15 21.04
CA ASN A 197 27.98 13.41 21.73
C ASN A 197 29.26 14.07 21.23
N LEU A 198 29.23 15.41 21.17
CA LEU A 198 30.44 16.18 20.92
C LEU A 198 31.45 15.84 22.01
N ILE A 199 32.61 15.32 21.60
CA ILE A 199 33.75 15.12 22.51
C ILE A 199 34.42 16.46 22.70
N THR A 200 34.21 17.07 23.85
CA THR A 200 34.97 18.27 24.26
C THR A 200 35.97 17.82 25.33
N GLY A 201 37.20 17.71 24.97
CA GLY A 201 38.31 17.44 25.87
C GLY A 201 39.41 18.45 25.71
N ILE A 202 39.96 18.92 26.78
CA ILE A 202 41.26 19.62 26.76
C ILE A 202 42.26 18.61 27.29
N ASP A 203 43.09 18.13 26.38
CA ASP A 203 44.25 17.35 26.77
C ASP A 203 45.41 18.32 27.01
N SER A 204 45.96 18.33 28.22
CA SER A 204 47.12 19.16 28.52
C SER A 204 48.30 18.25 28.86
N ILE A 205 49.31 18.34 28.02
CA ILE A 205 50.57 17.65 28.24
C ILE A 205 51.65 18.70 28.58
N THR A 206 52.34 18.46 29.69
CA THR A 206 53.53 19.25 30.03
C THR A 206 54.74 18.50 29.50
N ALA A 207 55.36 19.01 28.45
CA ALA A 207 56.56 18.48 27.89
C ALA A 207 57.74 19.43 28.17
N CYS A 208 58.93 18.87 28.39
CA CYS A 208 60.12 19.68 28.66
C CYS A 208 60.72 20.30 27.39
N ASP A 209 60.38 19.71 26.23
CA ASP A 209 60.88 20.18 24.91
C ASP A 209 59.72 20.34 23.93
N THR A 210 59.57 19.42 22.98
CA THR A 210 58.50 19.42 21.97
C THR A 210 57.62 18.19 22.08
N TYR A 211 56.32 18.36 21.77
CA TYR A 211 55.38 17.26 21.72
C TYR A 211 54.62 17.27 20.38
N THR A 212 54.51 16.13 19.75
CA THR A 212 53.75 15.99 18.51
C THR A 212 52.37 15.38 18.82
N TRP A 213 51.31 16.11 18.53
CA TRP A 213 49.95 15.64 18.69
C TRP A 213 49.54 14.66 17.60
N MET A 214 48.41 14.01 17.81
CA MET A 214 47.81 13.07 16.84
C MET A 214 47.41 13.73 15.52
N ASP A 215 47.32 15.05 15.48
CA ASP A 215 47.15 15.86 14.25
C ASP A 215 48.44 15.96 13.42
N GLY A 216 49.55 15.43 13.90
CA GLY A 216 50.87 15.46 13.26
C GLY A 216 51.65 16.77 13.43
N ASN A 217 51.11 17.74 14.16
CA ASN A 217 51.79 19.00 14.42
C ASN A 217 52.65 18.95 15.69
N THR A 218 53.75 19.63 15.69
CA THR A 218 54.69 19.77 16.84
C THR A 218 54.51 21.16 17.45
N TYR A 219 54.33 21.19 18.78
CA TYR A 219 54.11 22.40 19.56
C TYR A 219 55.18 22.58 20.64
#